data_4ff7cfadf04b2d5e8f95c03dc07cca13
#
_entry.id   4ff7cfadf04b2d5e8f95c03dc07cca13
#
_cell.length_a   1.000
_cell.length_b   1.000
_cell.length_c   1.000
_cell.angle_alpha   90.00
_cell.angle_beta   90.00
_cell.angle_gamma   90.00
#
_symmetry.space_group_name_H-M   'P 1'
#
loop_
_entity.id
_entity.type
_entity.pdbx_description
1 polymer ?
#
loop_
_entity_poly.entity_id
_entity_poly.type
_entity_poly.pdbx_seq_one_letter_code
_entity_poly.pdbx_strand_id
1 'polypeptide(L)'
;WNVARGPIIGTIIGALPGAGSDMAAWVSYALAKRFSKEPEKFLTGHPEGVVAASSSNNAITCATWIPSLVFGIPGDSVTAIVIGVLFLKGLEPGPAVFLANAPLVYSIFVAFFIANIVLLPMGFLAIKISKHMLRVPTEVLMPLVLLFCIVGAFAINNSLMGVMVIL
;
A
#
# COMPACT_ATOMS: atom_id res chain seq x y z
N TRP A 1 15.26 -16.19 0.92
CA TRP A 1 15.66 -15.16 1.89
C TRP A 1 15.02 -13.79 1.58
N ASN A 2 14.96 -13.38 0.34
CA ASN A 2 14.39 -12.09 -0.07
C ASN A 2 12.88 -11.99 0.14
N VAL A 3 12.15 -13.10 0.02
CA VAL A 3 10.71 -13.19 0.33
C VAL A 3 10.43 -12.91 1.81
N ALA A 4 11.36 -13.19 2.70
CA ALA A 4 11.20 -12.92 4.13
C ALA A 4 11.65 -11.50 4.53
N ARG A 5 12.65 -10.94 3.86
CA ARG A 5 13.15 -9.57 4.15
C ARG A 5 12.12 -8.50 3.82
N GLY A 6 11.45 -8.62 2.67
CA GLY A 6 10.43 -7.65 2.25
C GLY A 6 9.35 -7.42 3.32
N PRO A 7 8.67 -8.46 3.79
CA PRO A 7 7.65 -8.33 4.84
C PRO A 7 8.17 -7.74 6.16
N ILE A 8 9.39 -8.09 6.58
CA ILE A 8 9.98 -7.54 7.81
C ILE A 8 10.16 -6.02 7.66
N ILE A 9 10.74 -5.57 6.54
CA ILE A 9 10.93 -4.15 6.26
C ILE A 9 9.59 -3.44 6.16
N GLY A 10 8.63 -4.01 5.42
CA GLY A 10 7.28 -3.46 5.27
C GLY A 10 6.55 -3.33 6.60
N THR A 11 6.69 -4.32 7.49
CA THR A 11 6.06 -4.27 8.82
C THR A 11 6.68 -3.18 9.69
N ILE A 12 8.02 -3.05 9.71
CA ILE A 12 8.70 -2.03 10.51
C ILE A 12 8.32 -0.62 10.03
N ILE A 13 8.34 -0.39 8.71
CA ILE A 13 7.99 0.91 8.14
C ILE A 13 6.51 1.19 8.32
N GLY A 14 5.63 0.20 8.14
CA GLY A 14 4.19 0.35 8.31
C GLY A 14 3.74 0.64 9.75
N ALA A 15 4.54 0.25 10.73
CA ALA A 15 4.30 0.61 12.12
C ALA A 15 4.56 2.11 12.40
N LEU A 16 5.23 2.82 11.48
CA LEU A 16 5.46 4.26 11.57
C LEU A 16 4.26 5.01 10.95
N PRO A 17 3.59 5.90 11.70
CA PRO A 17 2.47 6.67 11.18
C PRO A 17 2.88 7.52 9.97
N GLY A 18 2.08 7.49 8.90
CA GLY A 18 2.30 8.33 7.72
C GLY A 18 3.45 7.94 6.79
N ALA A 19 4.12 6.81 7.04
CA ALA A 19 5.25 6.37 6.21
C ALA A 19 4.82 5.99 4.77
N GLY A 20 3.60 5.51 4.59
CA GLY A 20 3.06 5.13 3.28
C GLY A 20 3.69 3.86 2.69
N SER A 21 2.92 3.20 1.83
CA SER A 21 3.33 1.93 1.21
C SER A 21 4.49 2.08 0.22
N ASP A 22 4.60 3.24 -0.42
CA ASP A 22 5.61 3.49 -1.44
C ASP A 22 7.02 3.55 -0.84
N MET A 23 7.17 4.20 0.33
CA MET A 23 8.46 4.25 1.03
C MET A 23 8.97 2.85 1.38
N ALA A 24 8.09 1.96 1.86
CA ALA A 24 8.49 0.60 2.20
C ALA A 24 8.93 -0.21 0.97
N ALA A 25 8.23 -0.05 -0.14
CA ALA A 25 8.58 -0.71 -1.41
C ALA A 25 9.97 -0.25 -1.89
N TRP A 26 10.23 1.06 -1.89
CA TRP A 26 11.52 1.63 -2.31
C TRP A 26 12.67 1.21 -1.38
N VAL A 27 12.50 1.28 -0.08
CA VAL A 27 13.52 0.86 0.90
C VAL A 27 13.81 -0.63 0.75
N SER A 28 12.76 -1.45 0.62
CA SER A 28 12.91 -2.89 0.43
C SER A 28 13.64 -3.22 -0.87
N TYR A 29 13.32 -2.53 -1.96
CA TYR A 29 14.01 -2.67 -3.24
C TYR A 29 15.50 -2.29 -3.14
N ALA A 30 15.81 -1.14 -2.51
CA ALA A 30 17.17 -0.67 -2.34
C ALA A 30 18.02 -1.63 -1.48
N LEU A 31 17.43 -2.15 -0.39
CA LEU A 31 18.09 -3.15 0.45
C LEU A 31 18.26 -4.49 -0.29
N ALA A 32 17.27 -4.92 -1.07
CA ALA A 32 17.40 -6.12 -1.88
C ALA A 32 18.55 -5.97 -2.88
N LYS A 33 18.66 -4.83 -3.57
CA LYS A 33 19.76 -4.54 -4.50
C LYS A 33 21.12 -4.59 -3.78
N ARG A 34 21.23 -3.98 -2.60
CA ARG A 34 22.50 -3.92 -1.83
C ARG A 34 22.98 -5.29 -1.38
N PHE A 35 22.08 -6.20 -1.06
CA PHE A 35 22.39 -7.53 -0.53
C PHE A 35 22.26 -8.65 -1.57
N SER A 36 21.96 -8.32 -2.82
CA SER A 36 21.89 -9.27 -3.92
C SER A 36 23.28 -9.70 -4.37
N LYS A 37 23.36 -10.92 -4.89
CA LYS A 37 24.56 -11.44 -5.57
C LYS A 37 24.75 -10.84 -6.96
N GLU A 38 23.67 -10.28 -7.56
CA GLU A 38 23.65 -9.74 -8.92
C GLU A 38 23.02 -8.32 -8.94
N PRO A 39 23.63 -7.35 -8.27
CA PRO A 39 23.05 -5.99 -8.14
C PRO A 39 22.94 -5.26 -9.49
N GLU A 40 23.73 -5.66 -10.48
CA GLU A 40 23.73 -5.06 -11.83
C GLU A 40 22.44 -5.37 -12.63
N LYS A 41 21.77 -6.49 -12.31
CA LYS A 41 20.52 -6.88 -12.96
C LYS A 41 19.29 -6.14 -12.42
N PHE A 42 19.45 -5.38 -11.35
CA PHE A 42 18.37 -4.53 -10.87
C PHE A 42 18.10 -3.39 -11.86
N LEU A 43 16.84 -2.97 -11.98
CA LEU A 43 16.29 -2.05 -13.00
C LEU A 43 16.05 -2.68 -14.39
N THR A 44 16.44 -3.94 -14.60
CA THR A 44 16.17 -4.65 -15.87
C THR A 44 15.06 -5.70 -15.73
N GLY A 45 14.24 -5.60 -14.69
CA GLY A 45 13.16 -6.56 -14.41
C GLY A 45 13.60 -7.78 -13.60
N HIS A 46 14.69 -7.68 -12.83
CA HIS A 46 15.18 -8.77 -12.00
C HIS A 46 14.13 -9.21 -10.96
N PRO A 47 13.78 -10.51 -10.90
CA PRO A 47 12.68 -11.01 -10.04
C PRO A 47 12.89 -10.70 -8.56
N GLU A 48 14.14 -10.69 -8.10
CA GLU A 48 14.50 -10.43 -6.70
C GLU A 48 14.02 -9.06 -6.22
N GLY A 49 14.20 -8.02 -7.04
CA GLY A 49 13.74 -6.66 -6.73
C GLY A 49 12.22 -6.55 -6.71
N VAL A 50 11.54 -7.18 -7.68
CA VAL A 50 10.08 -7.20 -7.75
C VAL A 50 9.47 -7.91 -6.56
N VAL A 51 10.01 -9.07 -6.18
CA VAL A 51 9.54 -9.84 -5.03
C VAL A 51 9.75 -9.06 -3.72
N ALA A 52 10.91 -8.43 -3.53
CA ALA A 52 11.19 -7.65 -2.33
C ALA A 52 10.23 -6.45 -2.19
N ALA A 53 10.04 -5.68 -3.25
CA ALA A 53 9.15 -4.52 -3.24
C ALA A 53 7.68 -4.93 -3.04
N SER A 54 7.20 -5.94 -3.79
CA SER A 54 5.81 -6.39 -3.71
C SER A 54 5.46 -7.04 -2.36
N SER A 55 6.37 -7.84 -1.80
CA SER A 55 6.15 -8.47 -0.49
C SER A 55 6.17 -7.46 0.65
N SER A 56 7.01 -6.43 0.55
CA SER A 56 7.04 -5.31 1.48
C SER A 56 5.74 -4.49 1.40
N ASN A 57 5.28 -4.19 0.20
CA ASN A 57 4.04 -3.46 -0.02
C ASN A 57 2.80 -4.20 0.53
N ASN A 58 2.76 -5.52 0.39
CA ASN A 58 1.67 -6.32 0.97
C ASN A 58 1.73 -6.33 2.51
N ALA A 59 2.92 -6.44 3.10
CA ALA A 59 3.09 -6.45 4.55
C ALA A 59 2.76 -5.10 5.20
N ILE A 60 3.11 -3.98 4.56
CA ILE A 60 2.81 -2.65 5.10
C ILE A 60 1.31 -2.40 5.17
N THR A 61 0.53 -2.92 4.23
CA THR A 61 -0.93 -2.79 4.24
C THR A 61 -1.56 -3.33 5.53
N CYS A 62 -1.00 -4.40 6.09
CA CYS A 62 -1.42 -4.91 7.40
C CYS A 62 -0.81 -4.12 8.56
N ALA A 63 0.43 -3.68 8.42
CA ALA A 63 1.18 -3.03 9.49
C ALA A 63 0.68 -1.60 9.80
N THR A 64 0.18 -0.87 8.80
CA THR A 64 -0.42 0.47 8.96
C THR A 64 -1.67 0.48 9.84
N TRP A 65 -2.30 -0.68 10.05
CA TRP A 65 -3.42 -0.80 10.96
C TRP A 65 -3.02 -0.73 12.43
N ILE A 66 -1.74 -1.01 12.76
CA ILE A 66 -1.25 -0.91 14.14
C ILE A 66 -1.37 0.55 14.63
N PRO A 67 -0.71 1.55 14.02
CA PRO A 67 -0.85 2.94 14.45
C PRO A 67 -2.29 3.45 14.25
N SER A 68 -3.00 2.96 13.23
CA SER A 68 -4.36 3.40 12.93
C SER A 68 -5.35 3.00 14.02
N LEU A 69 -5.33 1.76 14.49
CA LEU A 69 -6.25 1.28 15.52
C LEU A 69 -5.79 1.66 16.93
N VAL A 70 -4.49 1.72 17.19
CA VAL A 70 -3.95 1.99 18.54
C VAL A 70 -3.93 3.49 18.86
N PHE A 71 -3.51 4.31 17.89
CA PHE A 71 -3.32 5.75 18.09
C PHE A 71 -4.35 6.61 17.35
N GLY A 72 -5.17 6.02 16.48
CA GLY A 72 -6.08 6.78 15.62
C GLY A 72 -5.34 7.59 14.54
N ILE A 73 -4.08 7.30 14.27
CA ILE A 73 -3.26 8.00 13.30
C ILE A 73 -3.14 7.13 12.06
N PRO A 74 -3.68 7.55 10.89
CA PRO A 74 -3.63 6.73 9.69
C PRO A 74 -2.19 6.56 9.20
N GLY A 75 -1.84 5.34 8.81
CA GLY A 75 -0.55 5.03 8.21
C GLY A 75 -0.52 5.28 6.70
N ASP A 76 -1.68 5.20 6.05
CA ASP A 76 -1.87 5.41 4.61
C ASP A 76 -3.26 5.96 4.29
N SER A 77 -3.54 6.22 3.01
CA SER A 77 -4.83 6.75 2.55
C SER A 77 -6.00 5.78 2.80
N VAL A 78 -5.77 4.48 2.72
CA VAL A 78 -6.82 3.46 2.94
C VAL A 78 -7.22 3.45 4.42
N THR A 79 -6.25 3.40 5.31
CA THR A 79 -6.51 3.45 6.76
C THR A 79 -7.12 4.77 7.19
N ALA A 80 -6.78 5.89 6.52
CA ALA A 80 -7.44 7.19 6.77
C ALA A 80 -8.94 7.15 6.47
N ILE A 81 -9.34 6.57 5.34
CA ILE A 81 -10.76 6.41 4.99
C ILE A 81 -11.47 5.53 6.02
N VAL A 82 -10.86 4.41 6.40
CA VAL A 82 -11.48 3.49 7.35
C VAL A 82 -11.61 4.11 8.74
N ILE A 83 -10.61 4.85 9.21
CA ILE A 83 -10.71 5.61 10.46
C ILE A 83 -11.89 6.59 10.40
N GLY A 84 -12.04 7.31 9.28
CA GLY A 84 -13.18 8.19 9.06
C GLY A 84 -14.52 7.46 9.16
N VAL A 85 -14.64 6.26 8.58
CA VAL A 85 -15.83 5.42 8.69
C VAL A 85 -16.07 4.96 10.14
N LEU A 86 -15.00 4.61 10.87
CA LEU A 86 -15.13 4.25 12.30
C LEU A 86 -15.68 5.40 13.12
N PHE A 87 -15.18 6.62 12.93
CA PHE A 87 -15.72 7.82 13.59
C PHE A 87 -17.20 8.06 13.25
N LEU A 88 -17.61 7.89 11.99
CA LEU A 88 -19.02 8.00 11.60
C LEU A 88 -19.91 6.96 12.26
N LYS A 89 -19.36 5.81 12.66
CA LYS A 89 -20.05 4.75 13.41
C LYS A 89 -20.00 4.97 14.94
N GLY A 90 -19.42 6.09 15.40
CA GLY A 90 -19.25 6.36 16.83
C GLY A 90 -18.18 5.52 17.52
N LEU A 91 -17.26 4.96 16.73
CA LEU A 91 -16.15 4.15 17.23
C LEU A 91 -14.88 4.99 17.19
N GLU A 92 -14.33 5.29 18.35
CA GLU A 92 -13.08 6.04 18.47
C GLU A 92 -11.89 5.06 18.42
N PRO A 93 -11.00 5.17 17.41
CA PRO A 93 -9.76 4.41 17.39
C PRO A 93 -8.91 4.74 18.63
N GLY A 94 -8.35 3.71 19.24
CA GLY A 94 -7.55 3.86 20.45
C GLY A 94 -7.42 2.52 21.17
N PRO A 95 -6.62 2.43 22.24
CA PRO A 95 -6.44 1.18 22.98
C PRO A 95 -7.76 0.61 23.54
N ALA A 96 -8.72 1.48 23.83
CA ALA A 96 -10.04 1.10 24.35
C ALA A 96 -10.88 0.30 23.34
N VAL A 97 -10.68 0.49 22.03
CA VAL A 97 -11.39 -0.26 20.97
C VAL A 97 -11.19 -1.77 21.10
N PHE A 98 -9.98 -2.19 21.51
CA PHE A 98 -9.67 -3.60 21.67
C PHE A 98 -10.43 -4.27 22.82
N LEU A 99 -10.83 -3.50 23.84
CA LEU A 99 -11.58 -3.97 24.99
C LEU A 99 -13.09 -3.80 24.80
N ALA A 100 -13.51 -2.62 24.36
CA ALA A 100 -14.92 -2.27 24.22
C ALA A 100 -15.56 -2.92 22.97
N ASN A 101 -14.82 -3.04 21.88
CA ASN A 101 -15.32 -3.51 20.59
C ASN A 101 -14.47 -4.65 20.02
N ALA A 102 -14.03 -5.58 20.89
CA ALA A 102 -13.22 -6.73 20.48
C ALA A 102 -13.79 -7.51 19.29
N PRO A 103 -15.10 -7.80 19.16
CA PRO A 103 -15.66 -8.48 18.00
C PRO A 103 -15.40 -7.76 16.67
N LEU A 104 -15.43 -6.42 16.69
CA LEU A 104 -15.15 -5.60 15.50
C LEU A 104 -13.68 -5.72 15.10
N VAL A 105 -12.75 -5.66 16.03
CA VAL A 105 -11.32 -5.82 15.76
C VAL A 105 -11.02 -7.22 15.21
N TYR A 106 -11.61 -8.26 15.79
CA TYR A 106 -11.47 -9.62 15.27
C TYR A 106 -12.08 -9.76 13.85
N SER A 107 -13.20 -9.11 13.57
CA SER A 107 -13.79 -9.13 12.22
C SER A 107 -12.88 -8.49 11.17
N ILE A 108 -12.15 -7.44 11.54
CA ILE A 108 -11.14 -6.81 10.67
C ILE A 108 -10.01 -7.81 10.37
N PHE A 109 -9.48 -8.51 11.37
CA PHE A 109 -8.42 -9.50 11.14
C PHE A 109 -8.90 -10.65 10.25
N VAL A 110 -10.11 -11.16 10.48
CA VAL A 110 -10.70 -12.20 9.64
C VAL A 110 -10.89 -11.69 8.20
N ALA A 111 -11.35 -10.46 8.03
CA ALA A 111 -11.50 -9.84 6.72
C ALA A 111 -10.15 -9.75 5.97
N PHE A 112 -9.07 -9.37 6.66
CA PHE A 112 -7.72 -9.36 6.07
C PHE A 112 -7.27 -10.75 5.66
N PHE A 113 -7.53 -11.75 6.48
CA PHE A 113 -7.17 -13.13 6.15
C PHE A 113 -7.90 -13.62 4.90
N ILE A 114 -9.20 -13.37 4.82
CA ILE A 114 -10.02 -13.69 3.63
C ILE A 114 -9.54 -12.90 2.42
N ALA A 115 -9.26 -11.60 2.56
CA ALA A 115 -8.76 -10.76 1.49
C ALA A 115 -7.44 -11.28 0.91
N ASN A 116 -6.51 -11.75 1.75
CA ASN A 116 -5.25 -12.34 1.27
C ASN A 116 -5.47 -13.65 0.49
N ILE A 117 -6.45 -14.47 0.87
CA ILE A 117 -6.79 -15.68 0.11
C ILE A 117 -7.38 -15.28 -1.26
N VAL A 118 -8.28 -14.29 -1.29
CA VAL A 118 -8.92 -13.80 -2.52
C VAL A 118 -7.90 -13.07 -3.41
N LEU A 119 -6.88 -12.45 -2.84
CA LEU A 119 -5.83 -11.77 -3.58
C LEU A 119 -5.07 -12.69 -4.55
N LEU A 120 -4.91 -13.98 -4.22
CA LEU A 120 -4.22 -14.94 -5.08
C LEU A 120 -4.91 -15.13 -6.44
N PRO A 121 -6.19 -15.53 -6.52
CA PRO A 121 -6.88 -15.66 -7.81
C PRO A 121 -7.08 -14.31 -8.50
N MET A 122 -7.36 -13.23 -7.76
CA MET A 122 -7.50 -11.90 -8.32
C MET A 122 -6.18 -11.38 -8.90
N GLY A 123 -5.06 -11.62 -8.22
CA GLY A 123 -3.73 -11.27 -8.73
C GLY A 123 -3.40 -12.02 -10.02
N PHE A 124 -3.71 -13.31 -10.08
CA PHE A 124 -3.51 -14.08 -11.31
C PHE A 124 -4.35 -13.54 -12.48
N LEU A 125 -5.60 -13.19 -12.22
CA LEU A 125 -6.48 -12.57 -13.21
C LEU A 125 -5.96 -11.20 -13.64
N ALA A 126 -5.51 -10.37 -12.69
CA ALA A 126 -4.95 -9.06 -12.95
C ALA A 126 -3.69 -9.13 -13.83
N ILE A 127 -2.78 -10.07 -13.58
CA ILE A 127 -1.60 -10.30 -14.43
C ILE A 127 -2.01 -10.64 -15.86
N LYS A 128 -3.03 -11.49 -16.03
CA LYS A 128 -3.52 -11.88 -17.35
C LYS A 128 -4.11 -10.69 -18.12
N ILE A 129 -4.81 -9.79 -17.43
CA ILE A 129 -5.39 -8.57 -18.03
C ILE A 129 -4.30 -7.53 -18.28
N SER A 130 -3.38 -7.31 -17.32
CA SER A 130 -2.30 -6.33 -17.43
C SER A 130 -1.36 -6.58 -18.61
N LYS A 131 -1.22 -7.84 -19.04
CA LYS A 131 -0.50 -8.19 -20.25
C LYS A 131 -1.00 -7.45 -21.50
N HIS A 132 -2.29 -7.12 -21.55
CA HIS A 132 -2.86 -6.34 -22.66
C HIS A 132 -2.61 -4.82 -22.47
N MET A 133 -2.60 -4.33 -21.24
CA MET A 133 -2.33 -2.92 -20.94
C MET A 133 -0.86 -2.53 -21.20
N LEU A 134 0.08 -3.45 -20.98
CA LEU A 134 1.50 -3.23 -21.25
C LEU A 134 1.84 -3.05 -22.74
N ARG A 135 0.87 -3.25 -23.64
CA ARG A 135 1.03 -2.96 -25.08
C ARG A 135 0.81 -1.49 -25.41
N VAL A 136 0.28 -0.70 -24.47
CA VAL A 136 0.10 0.73 -24.68
C VAL A 136 1.46 1.41 -24.62
N PRO A 137 1.86 2.17 -25.66
CA PRO A 137 3.14 2.88 -25.65
C PRO A 137 3.17 3.91 -24.52
N THR A 138 4.33 4.04 -23.89
CA THR A 138 4.56 4.95 -22.77
C THR A 138 4.24 6.40 -23.11
N GLU A 139 4.37 6.77 -24.38
CA GLU A 139 4.03 8.09 -24.92
C GLU A 139 2.55 8.46 -24.75
N VAL A 140 1.66 7.48 -24.77
CA VAL A 140 0.21 7.67 -24.53
C VAL A 140 -0.12 7.51 -23.04
N LEU A 141 0.61 6.62 -22.36
CA LEU A 141 0.36 6.32 -20.94
C LEU A 141 0.68 7.51 -20.04
N MET A 142 1.79 8.21 -20.29
CA MET A 142 2.24 9.34 -19.47
C MET A 142 1.25 10.50 -19.43
N PRO A 143 0.77 11.04 -20.58
CA PRO A 143 -0.26 12.09 -20.58
C PRO A 143 -1.57 11.63 -19.92
N LEU A 144 -1.95 10.37 -20.12
CA LEU A 144 -3.17 9.81 -19.52
C LEU A 144 -3.09 9.78 -18.00
N VAL A 145 -1.94 9.31 -17.44
CA VAL A 145 -1.70 9.30 -16.00
C VAL A 145 -1.72 10.71 -15.43
N LEU A 146 -1.07 11.67 -16.10
CA LEU A 146 -1.04 13.07 -15.71
C LEU A 146 -2.46 13.66 -15.65
N LEU A 147 -3.27 13.38 -16.66
CA LEU A 147 -4.67 13.82 -16.71
C LEU A 147 -5.47 13.24 -15.52
N PHE A 148 -5.33 11.95 -15.23
CA PHE A 148 -6.01 11.35 -14.08
C PHE A 148 -5.50 11.90 -12.74
N CYS A 149 -4.20 12.22 -12.61
CA CYS A 149 -3.67 12.88 -11.42
C CYS A 149 -4.29 14.26 -11.21
N ILE A 150 -4.41 15.08 -12.26
CA ILE A 150 -5.02 16.40 -12.21
C ILE A 150 -6.49 16.32 -11.81
N VAL A 151 -7.25 15.43 -12.47
CA VAL A 151 -8.67 15.22 -12.17
C VAL A 151 -8.85 14.69 -10.74
N GLY A 152 -8.03 13.75 -10.31
CA GLY A 152 -8.06 13.19 -8.96
C GLY A 152 -7.75 14.24 -7.88
N ALA A 153 -6.73 15.06 -8.09
CA ALA A 153 -6.38 16.15 -7.18
C ALA A 153 -7.50 17.18 -7.04
N PHE A 154 -8.13 17.53 -8.15
CA PHE A 154 -9.28 18.43 -8.13
C PHE A 154 -10.49 17.81 -7.42
N ALA A 155 -10.76 16.54 -7.67
CA ALA A 155 -11.88 15.82 -7.07
C ALA A 155 -11.78 15.69 -5.54
N ILE A 156 -10.56 15.53 -4.99
CA ILE A 156 -10.33 15.39 -3.55
C ILE A 156 -10.51 16.72 -2.82
N ASN A 157 -9.92 17.80 -3.34
CA ASN A 157 -9.85 19.07 -2.62
C ASN A 157 -10.85 20.12 -3.13
N ASN A 158 -11.50 19.87 -4.26
CA ASN A 158 -12.38 20.81 -4.98
C ASN A 158 -11.74 22.21 -5.10
N SER A 159 -10.40 22.26 -5.22
CA SER A 159 -9.61 23.48 -5.28
C SER A 159 -8.49 23.38 -6.32
N LEU A 160 -8.26 24.49 -7.03
CA LEU A 160 -7.15 24.59 -7.99
C LEU A 160 -5.77 24.51 -7.32
N MET A 161 -5.70 24.80 -6.01
CA MET A 161 -4.45 24.72 -5.25
C MET A 161 -3.94 23.28 -5.12
N GLY A 162 -4.85 22.29 -4.99
CA GLY A 162 -4.49 20.87 -5.01
C GLY A 162 -3.88 20.42 -6.34
N VAL A 163 -4.30 21.02 -7.45
CA VAL A 163 -3.74 20.75 -8.78
C VAL A 163 -2.34 21.37 -8.93
N MET A 164 -2.13 22.58 -8.41
CA MET A 164 -0.81 23.25 -8.47
C MET A 164 0.28 22.52 -7.68
N VAL A 165 -0.08 21.75 -6.66
CA VAL A 165 0.90 20.99 -5.84
C VAL A 165 1.36 19.73 -6.55
N ILE A 166 0.58 19.21 -7.53
CA ILE A 166 0.89 17.97 -8.26
C ILE A 166 1.66 18.26 -9.56
N LEU A 167 1.51 19.45 -10.14
CA LEU A 167 2.26 19.91 -11.32
C LEU A 167 3.61 20.46 -10.94
#